data_03218ac28e382904512a2221b4aae7b8
#
_entry.id   03218ac28e382904512a2221b4aae7b8
#
_cell.length_a   1.000
_cell.length_b   1.000
_cell.length_c   1.000
_cell.angle_alpha   90.00
_cell.angle_beta   90.00
_cell.angle_gamma   90.00
#
_symmetry.space_group_name_H-M   'P 1'
#
loop_
_entity.id
_entity.type
_entity.pdbx_description
1 polymer ?
#
loop_
_entity_poly.entity_id
_entity_poly.type
_entity_poly.pdbx_seq_one_letter_code
_entity_poly.pdbx_strand_id
1 'polypeptide(L)'
;MIESLPRIPRGEYPARWERAQEVLRRENLDLLIAYADDRHTYGAAYARYYADVPVCFEPALVLFAPGEDPKLLVGPETVGYAAEVGAVPDIVALREFAAENEDYPFTELVPLKDVAAGRGIRRLGLGGLSLMGAEIYESIRGAFPEAELVKMDAMLEPLRGVKSPA
;
A
#
# COMPACT_ATOMS: atom_id res chain seq x y z
N MET A 1 9.77 5.05 -33.29
CA MET A 1 10.19 5.26 -31.87
C MET A 1 8.92 5.47 -31.08
N ILE A 2 8.63 4.61 -30.12
CA ILE A 2 7.56 4.87 -29.14
C ILE A 2 8.18 5.89 -28.18
N GLU A 3 7.73 7.15 -28.27
CA GLU A 3 8.07 8.14 -27.23
C GLU A 3 7.70 7.56 -25.88
N SER A 4 8.64 7.54 -24.94
CA SER A 4 8.36 7.09 -23.58
C SER A 4 7.25 7.97 -22.99
N LEU A 5 6.18 7.34 -22.53
CA LEU A 5 5.13 8.07 -21.84
C LEU A 5 5.72 8.89 -20.69
N PRO A 6 5.26 10.13 -20.48
CA PRO A 6 5.75 10.94 -19.37
C PRO A 6 5.49 10.21 -18.05
N ARG A 7 6.53 10.15 -17.21
CA ARG A 7 6.47 9.58 -15.86
C ARG A 7 6.45 10.69 -14.83
N ILE A 8 5.83 10.43 -13.71
CA ILE A 8 5.90 11.33 -12.56
C ILE A 8 7.34 11.36 -12.05
N PRO A 9 7.94 12.56 -11.88
CA PRO A 9 9.28 12.66 -11.35
C PRO A 9 9.44 11.98 -9.99
N ARG A 10 10.49 11.19 -9.82
CA ARG A 10 10.74 10.46 -8.55
C ARG A 10 10.75 11.37 -7.32
N GLY A 11 11.21 12.62 -7.47
CA GLY A 11 11.23 13.61 -6.40
C GLY A 11 9.86 14.05 -5.87
N GLU A 12 8.76 13.69 -6.54
CA GLU A 12 7.42 14.00 -6.05
C GLU A 12 6.91 13.04 -4.96
N TYR A 13 7.42 11.81 -4.93
CA TYR A 13 6.90 10.80 -4.01
C TYR A 13 7.14 11.13 -2.54
N PRO A 14 8.30 11.64 -2.10
CA PRO A 14 8.49 12.08 -0.72
C PRO A 14 7.44 13.09 -0.24
N ALA A 15 7.06 14.05 -1.10
CA ALA A 15 6.01 15.01 -0.77
C ALA A 15 4.62 14.37 -0.65
N ARG A 16 4.34 13.29 -1.40
CA ARG A 16 3.09 12.53 -1.28
C ARG A 16 3.08 11.69 -0.01
N TRP A 17 4.23 11.12 0.35
CA TRP A 17 4.38 10.37 1.62
C TRP A 17 4.23 11.28 2.83
N GLU A 18 4.80 12.50 2.80
CA GLU A 18 4.63 13.46 3.87
C GLU A 18 3.17 13.84 4.09
N ARG A 19 2.37 14.01 3.03
CA ARG A 19 0.92 14.22 3.16
C ARG A 19 0.22 13.06 3.85
N ALA A 20 0.63 11.81 3.59
CA ALA A 20 0.10 10.64 4.29
C ALA A 20 0.54 10.64 5.76
N GLN A 21 1.78 11.04 6.06
CA GLN A 21 2.30 11.21 7.43
C GLN A 21 1.53 12.30 8.20
N GLU A 22 1.14 13.39 7.54
CA GLU A 22 0.30 14.42 8.14
C GLU A 22 -1.08 13.88 8.55
N VAL A 23 -1.68 13.02 7.69
CA VAL A 23 -2.93 12.35 8.01
C VAL A 23 -2.75 11.39 9.19
N LEU A 24 -1.68 10.58 9.22
CA LEU A 24 -1.35 9.72 10.35
C LEU A 24 -1.31 10.50 11.67
N ARG A 25 -0.57 11.59 11.69
CA ARG A 25 -0.44 12.45 12.90
C ARG A 25 -1.77 13.05 13.32
N ARG A 26 -2.52 13.63 12.37
CA ARG A 26 -3.79 14.31 12.66
C ARG A 26 -4.85 13.36 13.22
N GLU A 27 -4.92 12.14 12.66
CA GLU A 27 -5.91 11.15 13.05
C GLU A 27 -5.42 10.23 14.19
N ASN A 28 -4.20 10.46 14.73
CA ASN A 28 -3.56 9.66 15.77
C ASN A 28 -3.52 8.17 15.41
N LEU A 29 -3.09 7.85 14.20
CA LEU A 29 -2.96 6.48 13.73
C LEU A 29 -1.58 5.92 14.06
N ASP A 30 -1.54 4.65 14.51
CA ASP A 30 -0.29 3.91 14.70
C ASP A 30 0.19 3.30 13.39
N LEU A 31 -0.74 3.09 12.43
CA LEU A 31 -0.45 2.55 11.11
C LEU A 31 -1.52 3.04 10.13
N LEU A 32 -1.14 3.24 8.87
CA LEU A 32 -2.06 3.51 7.77
C LEU A 32 -1.77 2.54 6.63
N ILE A 33 -2.80 1.85 6.17
CA ILE A 33 -2.77 0.97 5.00
C ILE A 33 -3.63 1.59 3.91
N ALA A 34 -3.05 1.79 2.73
CA ALA A 34 -3.75 2.20 1.52
C ALA A 34 -3.80 1.00 0.57
N TYR A 35 -4.98 0.41 0.42
CA TYR A 35 -5.25 -0.76 -0.42
C TYR A 35 -5.43 -0.38 -1.88
N ALA A 36 -4.94 -1.23 -2.77
CA ALA A 36 -5.13 -1.12 -4.21
C ALA A 36 -5.32 -2.49 -4.86
N ASP A 37 -6.19 -2.56 -5.87
CA ASP A 37 -6.39 -3.72 -6.73
C ASP A 37 -6.68 -3.32 -8.19
N ASP A 38 -6.87 -4.29 -9.07
CA ASP A 38 -7.24 -4.07 -10.47
C ASP A 38 -8.72 -4.38 -10.80
N ARG A 39 -9.50 -4.75 -9.79
CA ARG A 39 -10.90 -5.21 -9.95
C ARG A 39 -11.89 -4.07 -10.17
N HIS A 40 -11.52 -2.84 -9.85
CA HIS A 40 -12.37 -1.65 -9.92
C HIS A 40 -11.70 -0.54 -10.71
N THR A 41 -12.48 0.34 -11.32
CA THR A 41 -12.00 1.45 -12.16
C THR A 41 -10.94 2.31 -11.48
N TYR A 42 -11.04 2.51 -10.18
CA TYR A 42 -10.08 3.29 -9.39
C TYR A 42 -9.27 2.44 -8.40
N GLY A 43 -9.36 1.11 -8.51
CA GLY A 43 -8.73 0.18 -7.57
C GLY A 43 -7.22 0.38 -7.43
N ALA A 44 -6.52 0.59 -8.52
CA ALA A 44 -5.06 0.81 -8.54
C ALA A 44 -4.61 2.19 -8.04
N ALA A 45 -5.53 3.09 -7.67
CA ALA A 45 -5.22 4.52 -7.48
C ALA A 45 -4.20 4.79 -6.36
N TYR A 46 -4.27 4.09 -5.23
CA TYR A 46 -3.34 4.31 -4.12
C TYR A 46 -1.93 3.78 -4.43
N ALA A 47 -1.80 2.59 -5.03
CA ALA A 47 -0.50 2.07 -5.43
C ALA A 47 0.18 2.97 -6.46
N ARG A 48 -0.57 3.46 -7.44
CA ARG A 48 -0.05 4.44 -8.41
C ARG A 48 0.34 5.77 -7.78
N TYR A 49 -0.47 6.27 -6.85
CA TYR A 49 -0.22 7.57 -6.24
C TYR A 49 0.99 7.55 -5.31
N TYR A 50 1.14 6.51 -4.48
CA TYR A 50 2.18 6.44 -3.48
C TYR A 50 3.44 5.67 -3.91
N ALA A 51 3.30 4.69 -4.81
CA ALA A 51 4.38 3.77 -5.14
C ALA A 51 4.76 3.71 -6.63
N ASP A 52 4.03 4.38 -7.52
CA ASP A 52 4.21 4.31 -8.99
C ASP A 52 4.10 2.88 -9.57
N VAL A 53 3.37 2.02 -8.89
CA VAL A 53 3.20 0.64 -9.33
C VAL A 53 1.78 0.48 -9.90
N PRO A 54 1.64 0.08 -11.17
CA PRO A 54 0.38 -0.40 -11.68
C PRO A 54 0.08 -1.76 -11.02
N VAL A 55 -1.08 -1.85 -10.40
CA VAL A 55 -1.58 -3.11 -9.85
C VAL A 55 -2.14 -3.94 -10.99
N CYS A 56 -1.74 -5.19 -11.08
CA CYS A 56 -2.20 -6.14 -12.07
C CYS A 56 -2.10 -7.55 -11.49
N PHE A 57 -3.17 -8.32 -11.55
CA PHE A 57 -3.33 -9.67 -11.01
C PHE A 57 -3.38 -9.78 -9.49
N GLU A 58 -2.41 -9.21 -8.81
CA GLU A 58 -2.30 -9.26 -7.34
C GLU A 58 -2.62 -7.90 -6.73
N PRO A 59 -3.28 -7.85 -5.57
CA PRO A 59 -3.50 -6.59 -4.86
C PRO A 59 -2.19 -6.02 -4.30
N ALA A 60 -2.21 -4.76 -3.91
CA ALA A 60 -1.10 -4.09 -3.24
C ALA A 60 -1.57 -3.31 -2.02
N LEU A 61 -0.74 -3.23 -1.00
CA LEU A 61 -0.89 -2.33 0.14
C LEU A 61 0.29 -1.37 0.20
N VAL A 62 0.03 -0.09 0.36
CA VAL A 62 1.06 0.86 0.76
C VAL A 62 0.88 1.14 2.24
N LEU A 63 1.88 0.77 3.03
CA LEU A 63 1.84 0.84 4.48
C LEU A 63 2.69 2.00 4.97
N PHE A 64 2.13 2.86 5.80
CA PHE A 64 2.80 3.98 6.44
C PHE A 64 2.80 3.79 7.95
N ALA A 65 3.98 3.88 8.55
CA ALA A 65 4.18 3.99 9.99
C ALA A 65 4.67 5.40 10.34
N PRO A 66 4.37 5.93 11.53
CA PRO A 66 4.76 7.29 11.91
C PRO A 66 6.26 7.55 11.81
N GLY A 67 6.65 8.55 11.01
CA GLY A 67 8.02 8.99 10.84
C GLY A 67 8.91 8.06 9.99
N GLU A 68 8.34 7.08 9.30
CA GLU A 68 9.07 6.16 8.44
C GLU A 68 8.65 6.31 6.97
N ASP A 69 9.57 5.99 6.07
CA ASP A 69 9.23 5.84 4.66
C ASP A 69 8.24 4.68 4.47
N PRO A 70 7.36 4.74 3.47
CA PRO A 70 6.38 3.69 3.27
C PRO A 70 7.01 2.36 2.86
N LYS A 71 6.30 1.28 3.18
CA LYS A 71 6.54 -0.06 2.61
C LYS A 71 5.49 -0.37 1.56
N LEU A 72 5.92 -1.01 0.49
CA LEU A 72 5.02 -1.55 -0.52
C LEU A 72 4.90 -3.07 -0.32
N LEU A 73 3.70 -3.53 0.01
CA LEU A 73 3.39 -4.94 0.18
C LEU A 73 2.63 -5.40 -1.06
N VAL A 74 3.16 -6.39 -1.74
CA VAL A 74 2.62 -6.95 -2.99
C VAL A 74 2.59 -8.47 -2.94
N GLY A 75 1.92 -9.09 -3.88
CA GLY A 75 2.04 -10.52 -4.06
C GLY A 75 3.43 -10.92 -4.59
N PRO A 76 3.81 -12.20 -4.45
CA PRO A 76 5.15 -12.67 -4.78
C PRO A 76 5.55 -12.45 -6.24
N GLU A 77 4.61 -12.53 -7.17
CA GLU A 77 4.87 -12.35 -8.60
C GLU A 77 5.13 -10.87 -8.97
N THR A 78 4.59 -9.95 -8.19
CA THR A 78 4.71 -8.51 -8.44
C THR A 78 6.02 -7.91 -7.90
N VAL A 79 6.73 -8.58 -6.98
CA VAL A 79 7.95 -8.06 -6.31
C VAL A 79 9.01 -7.58 -7.31
N GLY A 80 9.36 -8.43 -8.28
CA GLY A 80 10.39 -8.09 -9.28
C GLY A 80 10.02 -6.87 -10.11
N TYR A 81 8.77 -6.82 -10.56
CA TYR A 81 8.26 -5.69 -11.33
C TYR A 81 8.19 -4.41 -10.49
N ALA A 82 7.70 -4.52 -9.26
CA ALA A 82 7.63 -3.37 -8.35
C ALA A 82 9.02 -2.80 -8.04
N ALA A 83 10.05 -3.66 -7.90
CA ALA A 83 11.42 -3.25 -7.68
C ALA A 83 12.00 -2.47 -8.88
N GLU A 84 11.61 -2.81 -10.10
CA GLU A 84 12.08 -2.15 -11.33
C GLU A 84 11.41 -0.79 -11.54
N VAL A 85 10.08 -0.71 -11.38
CA VAL A 85 9.32 0.49 -11.75
C VAL A 85 8.91 1.35 -10.55
N GLY A 86 8.76 0.75 -9.36
CA GLY A 86 8.20 1.40 -8.17
C GLY A 86 9.01 2.56 -7.62
N ALA A 87 8.35 3.47 -6.90
CA ALA A 87 8.97 4.59 -6.21
C ALA A 87 9.35 4.24 -4.76
N VAL A 88 8.69 3.24 -4.16
CA VAL A 88 8.96 2.77 -2.80
C VAL A 88 10.05 1.71 -2.84
N PRO A 89 11.19 1.91 -2.16
CA PRO A 89 12.30 0.95 -2.20
C PRO A 89 12.11 -0.27 -1.28
N ASP A 90 11.33 -0.12 -0.20
CA ASP A 90 11.06 -1.20 0.75
C ASP A 90 9.84 -2.01 0.29
N ILE A 91 10.11 -3.13 -0.39
CA ILE A 91 9.09 -3.99 -0.99
C ILE A 91 9.05 -5.33 -0.26
N VAL A 92 7.86 -5.77 0.10
CA VAL A 92 7.62 -7.01 0.85
C VAL A 92 6.67 -7.90 0.05
N ALA A 93 7.07 -9.15 -0.17
CA ALA A 93 6.17 -10.18 -0.68
C ALA A 93 5.24 -10.63 0.44
N LEU A 94 3.96 -10.28 0.33
CA LEU A 94 2.99 -10.58 1.37
C LEU A 94 2.44 -12.00 1.21
N ARG A 95 2.49 -12.78 2.28
CA ARG A 95 1.99 -14.16 2.28
C ARG A 95 0.49 -14.24 1.96
N GLU A 96 -0.28 -13.30 2.45
CA GLU A 96 -1.74 -13.22 2.26
C GLU A 96 -2.15 -12.93 0.80
N PHE A 97 -1.19 -12.61 -0.07
CA PHE A 97 -1.41 -12.41 -1.50
C PHE A 97 -0.88 -13.55 -2.36
N ALA A 98 -0.18 -14.52 -1.75
CA ALA A 98 0.29 -15.71 -2.43
C ALA A 98 -0.84 -16.71 -2.69
N ALA A 99 -0.81 -17.44 -3.79
CA ALA A 99 -1.73 -18.54 -4.05
C ALA A 99 -1.44 -19.72 -3.12
N GLU A 100 -2.49 -20.35 -2.60
CA GLU A 100 -2.36 -21.39 -1.55
C GLU A 100 -1.59 -22.64 -1.98
N ASN A 101 -1.57 -22.94 -3.30
CA ASN A 101 -1.00 -24.20 -3.83
C ASN A 101 0.24 -23.95 -4.71
N GLU A 102 0.90 -22.81 -4.54
CA GLU A 102 2.08 -22.45 -5.32
C GLU A 102 3.31 -22.22 -4.42
N ASP A 103 4.47 -22.60 -4.94
CA ASP A 103 5.75 -22.34 -4.29
C ASP A 103 6.44 -21.15 -4.95
N TYR A 104 6.98 -20.26 -4.12
CA TYR A 104 7.67 -19.03 -4.56
C TYR A 104 9.15 -19.03 -4.11
N PRO A 105 10.01 -19.90 -4.68
CA PRO A 105 11.39 -20.08 -4.22
C PRO A 105 12.29 -18.84 -4.46
N PHE A 106 11.81 -17.88 -5.24
CA PHE A 106 12.53 -16.67 -5.62
C PHE A 106 12.28 -15.48 -4.67
N THR A 107 11.39 -15.64 -3.68
CA THR A 107 11.10 -14.58 -2.70
C THR A 107 10.69 -15.16 -1.35
N GLU A 108 10.95 -14.41 -0.27
CA GLU A 108 10.49 -14.76 1.07
C GLU A 108 9.10 -14.18 1.30
N LEU A 109 8.15 -15.03 1.69
CA LEU A 109 6.78 -14.60 2.01
C LEU A 109 6.67 -14.17 3.47
N VAL A 110 6.36 -12.90 3.70
CA VAL A 110 6.21 -12.32 5.03
C VAL A 110 4.72 -12.21 5.38
N PRO A 111 4.27 -12.77 6.52
CA PRO A 111 2.90 -12.56 6.99
C PRO A 111 2.66 -11.09 7.36
N LEU A 112 1.46 -10.57 7.11
CA LEU A 112 1.12 -9.17 7.40
C LEU A 112 1.38 -8.79 8.88
N LYS A 113 1.08 -9.69 9.81
CA LYS A 113 1.33 -9.49 11.24
C LYS A 113 2.82 -9.23 11.56
N ASP A 114 3.72 -9.80 10.76
CA ASP A 114 5.17 -9.71 10.99
C ASP A 114 5.76 -8.44 10.36
N VAL A 115 5.10 -7.86 9.35
CA VAL A 115 5.52 -6.58 8.73
C VAL A 115 5.53 -5.43 9.74
N ALA A 116 4.62 -5.45 10.71
CA ALA A 116 4.55 -4.47 11.78
C ALA A 116 4.88 -5.08 13.17
N ALA A 117 5.66 -6.17 13.21
CA ALA A 117 6.01 -6.85 14.44
C ALA A 117 6.69 -5.91 15.44
N GLY A 118 6.36 -6.07 16.72
CA GLY A 118 6.88 -5.24 17.80
C GLY A 118 6.23 -3.86 17.95
N ARG A 119 5.28 -3.50 17.09
CA ARG A 119 4.50 -2.27 17.20
C ARG A 119 3.19 -2.55 17.93
N GLY A 120 2.88 -1.75 18.92
CA GLY A 120 1.60 -1.80 19.63
C GLY A 120 0.51 -1.08 18.84
N ILE A 121 0.03 -1.67 17.73
CA ILE A 121 -0.97 -1.06 16.86
C ILE A 121 -2.33 -1.08 17.56
N ARG A 122 -2.85 0.09 17.91
CA ARG A 122 -4.17 0.30 18.52
C ARG A 122 -5.15 1.01 17.60
N ARG A 123 -4.64 1.85 16.70
CA ARG A 123 -5.44 2.57 15.71
C ARG A 123 -4.85 2.39 14.32
N LEU A 124 -5.57 1.68 13.47
CA LEU A 124 -5.17 1.37 12.10
C LEU A 124 -6.10 2.06 11.10
N GLY A 125 -5.54 2.97 10.31
CA GLY A 125 -6.25 3.61 9.20
C GLY A 125 -6.31 2.71 7.97
N LEU A 126 -7.49 2.59 7.34
CA LEU A 126 -7.69 1.85 6.10
C LEU A 126 -8.22 2.77 4.98
N GLY A 127 -7.41 2.97 3.95
CA GLY A 127 -7.81 3.58 2.69
C GLY A 127 -8.10 2.50 1.64
N GLY A 128 -9.10 2.72 0.78
CA GLY A 128 -9.56 1.75 -0.20
C GLY A 128 -10.50 0.68 0.37
N LEU A 129 -11.05 0.91 1.56
CA LEU A 129 -11.90 -0.07 2.24
C LEU A 129 -13.14 -0.47 1.42
N SER A 130 -13.71 0.45 0.64
CA SER A 130 -14.86 0.17 -0.23
C SER A 130 -14.53 -0.74 -1.43
N LEU A 131 -13.25 -0.90 -1.74
CA LEU A 131 -12.73 -1.72 -2.84
C LEU A 131 -12.16 -3.05 -2.36
N MET A 132 -11.90 -3.15 -1.05
CA MET A 132 -11.21 -4.28 -0.42
C MET A 132 -12.11 -5.53 -0.40
N GLY A 133 -11.58 -6.65 -0.87
CA GLY A 133 -12.24 -7.94 -0.72
C GLY A 133 -12.33 -8.37 0.75
N ALA A 134 -13.38 -9.13 1.09
CA ALA A 134 -13.61 -9.56 2.46
C ALA A 134 -12.43 -10.37 3.05
N GLU A 135 -11.81 -11.22 2.27
CA GLU A 135 -10.65 -12.04 2.68
C GLU A 135 -9.46 -11.17 3.11
N ILE A 136 -9.16 -10.12 2.34
CA ILE A 136 -8.07 -9.19 2.68
C ILE A 136 -8.42 -8.39 3.94
N TYR A 137 -9.66 -7.96 4.05
CA TYR A 137 -10.14 -7.27 5.25
C TYR A 137 -10.02 -8.14 6.51
N GLU A 138 -10.42 -9.41 6.43
CA GLU A 138 -10.31 -10.36 7.54
C GLU A 138 -8.85 -10.69 7.86
N SER A 139 -7.97 -10.77 6.86
CA SER A 139 -6.52 -10.94 7.06
C SER A 139 -5.93 -9.74 7.82
N ILE A 140 -6.32 -8.51 7.47
CA ILE A 140 -5.90 -7.31 8.21
C ILE A 140 -6.42 -7.34 9.63
N ARG A 141 -7.68 -7.68 9.84
CA ARG A 141 -8.24 -7.82 11.18
C ARG A 141 -7.54 -8.88 12.02
N GLY A 142 -7.22 -10.02 11.41
CA GLY A 142 -6.48 -11.11 12.05
C GLY A 142 -5.04 -10.74 12.42
N ALA A 143 -4.40 -9.93 11.58
CA ALA A 143 -3.04 -9.44 11.83
C ALA A 143 -2.99 -8.40 12.98
N PHE A 144 -4.05 -7.61 13.16
CA PHE A 144 -4.14 -6.54 14.15
C PHE A 144 -5.43 -6.64 15.00
N PRO A 145 -5.60 -7.71 15.79
CA PRO A 145 -6.87 -8.02 16.45
C PRO A 145 -7.29 -6.98 17.51
N GLU A 146 -6.32 -6.27 18.09
CA GLU A 146 -6.57 -5.24 19.12
C GLU A 146 -6.74 -3.83 18.54
N ALA A 147 -6.59 -3.66 17.21
CA ALA A 147 -6.65 -2.36 16.59
C ALA A 147 -8.09 -1.91 16.32
N GLU A 148 -8.38 -0.66 16.64
CA GLU A 148 -9.53 0.06 16.08
C GLU A 148 -9.26 0.34 14.60
N LEU A 149 -10.11 -0.19 13.71
CA LEU A 149 -10.02 0.08 12.28
C LEU A 149 -10.77 1.36 11.92
N VAL A 150 -10.05 2.32 11.34
CA VAL A 150 -10.58 3.64 10.97
C VAL A 150 -10.64 3.76 9.45
N LYS A 151 -11.82 4.04 8.90
CA LYS A 151 -11.97 4.29 7.47
C LYS A 151 -11.35 5.62 7.07
N MET A 152 -10.40 5.61 6.12
CA MET A 152 -9.59 6.77 5.76
C MET A 152 -9.85 7.32 4.35
N ASP A 153 -10.78 6.75 3.57
CA ASP A 153 -11.02 7.17 2.19
C ASP A 153 -11.30 8.67 2.08
N ALA A 154 -12.16 9.22 2.94
CA ALA A 154 -12.49 10.65 2.95
C ALA A 154 -11.30 11.58 3.22
N MET A 155 -10.24 11.07 3.88
CA MET A 155 -9.02 11.82 4.18
C MET A 155 -7.94 11.67 3.11
N LEU A 156 -7.88 10.49 2.46
CA LEU A 156 -6.84 10.17 1.49
C LEU A 156 -7.22 10.56 0.05
N GLU A 157 -8.48 10.44 -0.33
CA GLU A 157 -8.93 10.76 -1.68
C GLU A 157 -8.63 12.23 -2.09
N PRO A 158 -8.86 13.25 -1.23
CA PRO A 158 -8.52 14.62 -1.56
C PRO A 158 -7.04 14.84 -1.85
N LEU A 159 -6.14 14.07 -1.22
CA LEU A 159 -4.69 14.17 -1.45
C LEU A 159 -4.32 13.84 -2.89
N ARG A 160 -5.06 12.91 -3.53
CA ARG A 160 -4.87 12.54 -4.93
C ARG A 160 -5.57 13.50 -5.89
N GLY A 161 -6.57 14.23 -5.41
CA GLY A 161 -7.36 15.18 -6.19
C GLY A 161 -6.57 16.41 -6.64
N VAL A 162 -5.67 16.87 -5.79
CA VAL A 162 -4.81 18.03 -6.11
C VAL A 162 -3.59 17.53 -6.88
N LYS A 163 -3.49 17.93 -8.14
CA LYS A 163 -2.37 17.57 -9.03
C LYS A 163 -1.23 18.57 -8.86
N SER A 164 -0.01 18.06 -8.89
CA SER A 164 1.19 18.87 -9.00
C SER A 164 1.32 19.42 -10.45
N PRO A 165 2.17 20.44 -10.66
CA PRO A 165 2.43 20.97 -12.00
C PRO A 165 3.20 20.00 -12.92
N ALA A 166 3.71 18.88 -12.39
CA ALA A 166 4.51 17.90 -13.13
C ALA A 166 3.69 16.85 -13.83
#